data_1d7e888f3c7f2c71cf760e4c7cdd229e
#
_entry.id   1d7e888f3c7f2c71cf760e4c7cdd229e
#
_cell.length_a   1.000
_cell.length_b   1.000
_cell.length_c   1.000
_cell.angle_alpha   90.00
_cell.angle_beta   90.00
_cell.angle_gamma   90.00
#
_symmetry.space_group_name_H-M   'P 1'
#
loop_
_entity.id
_entity.type
_entity.pdbx_description
1 polymer ?
#
loop_
_entity_poly.entity_id
_entity_poly.type
_entity_poly.pdbx_seq_one_letter_code
_entity_poly.pdbx_strand_id
1 'polypeptide(L)'
;MYIINKTIAFWKRFKLSFYKDPKNATFHYRMAVVAIMKNEGAYIKEWIDFHLKVGVEHFYIYNNDSTDNMLEVLKPYVEAGKVTVIDFPGRKMQIPAYYDAMDRFRNEAKYIAVIDGDEFLMPVQKGKLLAEVVDEILAKDRFAGAVAVNWRMYGSSGHEKKPEGGVLKNFLYRAKEDGPWNNHVKQIVNPRMVYKFYHPHCVLFSLIHHSIDEDGKIVKGPFNDFYHTPQLIRINHYFCKSKEEWIKRRSQG
;
A
#
# COMPACT_ATOMS: atom_id res chain seq x y z
N MET A 1 20.25 18.77 -21.90
CA MET A 1 19.95 17.61 -21.00
C MET A 1 18.54 17.66 -20.41
N TYR A 2 18.08 18.77 -19.80
CA TYR A 2 16.73 18.87 -19.18
C TYR A 2 15.55 18.68 -20.17
N ILE A 3 15.63 19.26 -21.37
CA ILE A 3 14.58 19.15 -22.43
C ILE A 3 14.52 17.71 -22.96
N ILE A 4 15.64 17.07 -23.20
CA ILE A 4 15.73 15.68 -23.70
C ILE A 4 15.06 14.73 -22.69
N ASN A 5 15.30 14.91 -21.38
CA ASN A 5 14.68 14.08 -20.33
C ASN A 5 13.15 14.25 -20.27
N LYS A 6 12.63 15.47 -20.51
CA LYS A 6 11.18 15.71 -20.57
C LYS A 6 10.55 15.03 -21.80
N THR A 7 11.21 15.08 -22.94
CA THR A 7 10.74 14.43 -24.16
C THR A 7 10.70 12.91 -24.01
N ILE A 8 11.75 12.30 -23.45
CA ILE A 8 11.77 10.86 -23.18
C ILE A 8 10.68 10.47 -22.20
N ALA A 9 10.47 11.24 -21.13
CA ALA A 9 9.40 11.00 -20.15
C ALA A 9 8.01 11.08 -20.79
N PHE A 10 7.80 12.07 -21.65
CA PHE A 10 6.55 12.21 -22.41
C PHE A 10 6.29 10.97 -23.30
N TRP A 11 7.26 10.54 -24.10
CA TRP A 11 7.10 9.39 -24.98
C TRP A 11 6.88 8.06 -24.22
N LYS A 12 7.55 7.88 -23.08
CA LYS A 12 7.29 6.72 -22.23
C LYS A 12 5.85 6.72 -21.72
N ARG A 13 5.37 7.86 -21.20
CA ARG A 13 3.98 8.01 -20.73
C ARG A 13 2.97 7.85 -21.86
N PHE A 14 3.27 8.39 -23.03
CA PHE A 14 2.43 8.25 -24.22
C PHE A 14 2.26 6.76 -24.62
N LYS A 15 3.35 6.00 -24.67
CA LYS A 15 3.27 4.55 -24.94
C LYS A 15 2.43 3.81 -23.90
N LEU A 16 2.58 4.14 -22.61
CA LEU A 16 1.77 3.55 -21.55
C LEU A 16 0.27 3.88 -21.69
N SER A 17 -0.11 4.97 -22.37
CA SER A 17 -1.51 5.33 -22.57
C SER A 17 -2.28 4.32 -23.42
N PHE A 18 -1.60 3.56 -24.23
CA PHE A 18 -2.19 2.51 -25.08
C PHE A 18 -2.10 1.11 -24.45
N TYR A 19 -1.52 1.02 -23.25
CA TYR A 19 -1.41 -0.25 -22.57
C TYR A 19 -2.78 -0.73 -22.11
N LYS A 20 -3.06 -1.99 -22.39
CA LYS A 20 -4.21 -2.73 -21.83
C LYS A 20 -3.73 -4.13 -21.50
N ASP A 21 -4.13 -4.62 -20.34
CA ASP A 21 -3.91 -6.03 -20.05
C ASP A 21 -4.61 -6.90 -21.12
N PRO A 22 -3.95 -7.92 -21.66
CA PRO A 22 -4.60 -8.87 -22.55
C PRO A 22 -5.84 -9.48 -21.88
N LYS A 23 -6.92 -9.73 -22.65
CA LYS A 23 -8.16 -10.31 -22.09
C LYS A 23 -7.93 -11.61 -21.32
N ASN A 24 -6.95 -12.40 -21.73
CA ASN A 24 -6.58 -13.67 -21.11
C ASN A 24 -5.25 -13.58 -20.34
N ALA A 25 -4.89 -12.40 -19.86
CA ALA A 25 -3.66 -12.25 -19.06
C ALA A 25 -3.76 -13.08 -17.79
N THR A 26 -2.79 -13.93 -17.58
CA THR A 26 -2.59 -14.67 -16.34
C THR A 26 -1.47 -14.02 -15.56
N PHE A 27 -1.68 -13.87 -14.27
CA PHE A 27 -0.69 -13.33 -13.34
C PHE A 27 -0.38 -14.37 -12.29
N HIS A 28 0.85 -14.36 -11.81
CA HIS A 28 1.26 -15.25 -10.73
C HIS A 28 0.41 -15.00 -9.47
N TYR A 29 0.14 -13.73 -9.19
CA TYR A 29 -0.69 -13.30 -8.07
C TYR A 29 -1.82 -12.36 -8.55
N ARG A 30 -3.01 -12.50 -7.98
CA ARG A 30 -4.08 -11.53 -8.21
C ARG A 30 -3.84 -10.25 -7.41
N MET A 31 -3.35 -10.39 -6.16
CA MET A 31 -3.03 -9.27 -5.27
C MET A 31 -1.70 -9.50 -4.58
N ALA A 32 -0.78 -8.56 -4.75
CA ALA A 32 0.46 -8.51 -3.98
C ALA A 32 0.54 -7.20 -3.19
N VAL A 33 1.42 -7.18 -2.19
CA VAL A 33 1.73 -5.97 -1.40
C VAL A 33 3.21 -5.65 -1.54
N VAL A 34 3.51 -4.36 -1.67
CA VAL A 34 4.86 -3.81 -1.55
C VAL A 34 4.91 -2.94 -0.30
N ALA A 35 5.87 -3.20 0.56
CA ALA A 35 6.13 -2.40 1.75
C ALA A 35 7.62 -2.26 2.02
N ILE A 36 8.07 -1.09 2.46
CA ILE A 36 9.40 -0.90 3.02
C ILE A 36 9.28 -0.73 4.54
N MET A 37 10.05 -1.50 5.26
CA MET A 37 9.90 -1.62 6.72
C MET A 37 11.24 -1.57 7.42
N LYS A 38 11.21 -1.07 8.66
CA LYS A 38 12.34 -1.09 9.59
C LYS A 38 11.83 -1.38 10.99
N ASN A 39 12.36 -2.45 11.61
CA ASN A 39 12.07 -2.79 13.00
C ASN A 39 10.57 -3.02 13.31
N GLU A 40 9.87 -3.73 12.43
CA GLU A 40 8.45 -4.11 12.59
C GLU A 40 8.26 -5.55 13.09
N GLY A 41 9.30 -6.20 13.62
CA GLY A 41 9.29 -7.59 14.09
C GLY A 41 8.18 -7.89 15.10
N ALA A 42 7.81 -6.90 15.90
CA ALA A 42 6.77 -7.07 16.93
C ALA A 42 5.36 -7.31 16.34
N TYR A 43 5.06 -6.81 15.14
CA TYR A 43 3.71 -6.81 14.57
C TYR A 43 3.63 -7.39 13.17
N ILE A 44 4.75 -7.62 12.50
CA ILE A 44 4.80 -8.08 11.11
C ILE A 44 4.06 -9.41 10.91
N LYS A 45 4.08 -10.31 11.90
CA LYS A 45 3.34 -11.56 11.85
C LYS A 45 1.84 -11.34 11.74
N GLU A 46 1.27 -10.51 12.62
CA GLU A 46 -0.15 -10.18 12.59
C GLU A 46 -0.53 -9.48 11.27
N TRP A 47 0.34 -8.57 10.79
CA TRP A 47 0.13 -7.85 9.55
C TRP A 47 0.11 -8.77 8.32
N ILE A 48 1.06 -9.71 8.20
CA ILE A 48 1.07 -10.71 7.12
C ILE A 48 -0.15 -11.61 7.21
N ASP A 49 -0.42 -12.21 8.40
CA ASP A 49 -1.54 -13.13 8.59
C ASP A 49 -2.90 -12.48 8.29
N PHE A 50 -3.04 -11.20 8.65
CA PHE A 50 -4.23 -10.43 8.34
C PHE A 50 -4.42 -10.27 6.83
N HIS A 51 -3.38 -9.82 6.13
CA HIS A 51 -3.49 -9.55 4.70
C HIS A 51 -3.63 -10.83 3.86
N LEU A 52 -3.06 -11.95 4.29
CA LEU A 52 -3.33 -13.26 3.69
C LEU A 52 -4.83 -13.61 3.77
N LYS A 53 -5.49 -13.35 4.92
CA LYS A 53 -6.93 -13.64 5.11
C LYS A 53 -7.85 -12.79 4.22
N VAL A 54 -7.43 -11.60 3.84
CA VAL A 54 -8.19 -10.71 2.95
C VAL A 54 -7.79 -10.84 1.48
N GLY A 55 -6.96 -11.83 1.13
CA GLY A 55 -6.67 -12.23 -0.24
C GLY A 55 -5.39 -11.63 -0.84
N VAL A 56 -4.46 -11.15 -0.03
CA VAL A 56 -3.08 -10.90 -0.50
C VAL A 56 -2.40 -12.26 -0.66
N GLU A 57 -1.79 -12.48 -1.82
CA GLU A 57 -1.18 -13.76 -2.16
C GLU A 57 0.35 -13.74 -2.02
N HIS A 58 0.96 -12.55 -2.13
CA HIS A 58 2.40 -12.37 -2.00
C HIS A 58 2.78 -10.99 -1.44
N PHE A 59 3.94 -10.93 -0.77
CA PHE A 59 4.50 -9.71 -0.19
C PHE A 59 5.94 -9.50 -0.65
N TYR A 60 6.23 -8.32 -1.16
CA TYR A 60 7.57 -7.83 -1.45
C TYR A 60 7.97 -6.87 -0.33
N ILE A 61 8.75 -7.36 0.63
CA ILE A 61 9.16 -6.62 1.83
C ILE A 61 10.58 -6.09 1.64
N TYR A 62 10.71 -4.79 1.57
CA TYR A 62 11.97 -4.07 1.50
C TYR A 62 12.47 -3.83 2.93
N ASN A 63 13.51 -4.57 3.34
CA ASN A 63 14.14 -4.43 4.65
C ASN A 63 15.07 -3.21 4.66
N ASN A 64 14.69 -2.18 5.40
CA ASN A 64 15.46 -0.94 5.51
C ASN A 64 16.28 -0.92 6.81
N ASP A 65 17.37 -1.68 6.84
CA ASP A 65 18.29 -1.76 7.99
C ASP A 65 17.60 -2.15 9.31
N SER A 66 16.76 -3.19 9.32
CA SER A 66 16.16 -3.69 10.57
C SER A 66 17.22 -4.34 11.44
N THR A 67 17.14 -4.06 12.75
CA THR A 67 18.03 -4.57 13.81
C THR A 67 17.29 -5.41 14.85
N ASP A 68 15.97 -5.53 14.70
CA ASP A 68 15.12 -6.38 15.53
C ASP A 68 14.95 -7.78 14.89
N ASN A 69 14.06 -8.59 15.44
CA ASN A 69 13.80 -9.95 14.96
C ASN A 69 12.88 -10.04 13.73
N MET A 70 12.65 -8.95 12.98
CA MET A 70 11.73 -8.92 11.84
C MET A 70 12.05 -10.02 10.80
N LEU A 71 13.33 -10.20 10.47
CA LEU A 71 13.74 -11.19 9.48
C LEU A 71 13.53 -12.63 9.96
N GLU A 72 13.72 -12.90 11.24
CA GLU A 72 13.43 -14.22 11.84
C GLU A 72 11.93 -14.52 11.77
N VAL A 73 11.08 -13.53 12.07
CA VAL A 73 9.62 -13.66 11.99
C VAL A 73 9.15 -13.88 10.58
N LEU A 74 9.80 -13.28 9.58
CA LEU A 74 9.47 -13.45 8.16
C LEU A 74 9.92 -14.80 7.57
N LYS A 75 10.93 -15.45 8.15
CA LYS A 75 11.53 -16.67 7.60
C LYS A 75 10.51 -17.77 7.23
N PRO A 76 9.53 -18.16 8.06
CA PRO A 76 8.55 -19.16 7.67
C PRO A 76 7.70 -18.77 6.45
N TYR A 77 7.43 -17.49 6.27
CA TYR A 77 6.66 -16.97 5.12
C TYR A 77 7.51 -16.95 3.84
N VAL A 78 8.81 -16.69 3.96
CA VAL A 78 9.75 -16.79 2.85
C VAL A 78 9.87 -18.25 2.39
N GLU A 79 10.04 -19.19 3.32
CA GLU A 79 10.11 -20.64 3.04
C GLU A 79 8.81 -21.15 2.41
N ALA A 80 7.65 -20.59 2.79
CA ALA A 80 6.35 -20.89 2.21
C ALA A 80 6.08 -20.18 0.87
N GLY A 81 7.03 -19.41 0.33
CA GLY A 81 6.88 -18.64 -0.91
C GLY A 81 5.85 -17.50 -0.86
N LYS A 82 5.49 -17.04 0.35
CA LYS A 82 4.53 -15.94 0.55
C LYS A 82 5.19 -14.58 0.64
N VAL A 83 6.46 -14.51 0.99
CA VAL A 83 7.21 -13.28 1.17
C VAL A 83 8.52 -13.35 0.39
N THR A 84 8.82 -12.30 -0.33
CA THR A 84 10.15 -12.00 -0.87
C THR A 84 10.74 -10.85 -0.07
N VAL A 85 11.85 -11.08 0.62
CA VAL A 85 12.61 -10.04 1.33
C VAL A 85 13.69 -9.49 0.44
N ILE A 86 13.78 -8.15 0.39
CA ILE A 86 14.80 -7.42 -0.38
C ILE A 86 15.54 -6.50 0.60
N ASP A 87 16.83 -6.69 0.78
CA ASP A 87 17.63 -5.73 1.55
C ASP A 87 17.76 -4.43 0.79
N PHE A 88 17.36 -3.34 1.45
CA PHE A 88 17.28 -2.03 0.82
C PHE A 88 17.69 -0.93 1.80
N PRO A 89 18.99 -0.91 2.18
CA PRO A 89 19.51 -0.01 3.20
C PRO A 89 19.54 1.45 2.75
N GLY A 90 19.54 2.36 3.71
CA GLY A 90 19.75 3.78 3.47
C GLY A 90 18.63 4.69 3.96
N ARG A 91 18.85 6.00 3.78
CA ARG A 91 17.89 7.03 4.23
C ARG A 91 16.95 7.41 3.09
N LYS A 92 15.67 7.69 3.43
CA LYS A 92 14.64 8.11 2.46
C LYS A 92 14.42 7.13 1.30
N MET A 93 14.50 5.84 1.59
CA MET A 93 14.46 4.79 0.58
C MET A 93 13.04 4.39 0.16
N GLN A 94 11.99 5.02 0.68
CA GLN A 94 10.59 4.63 0.38
C GLN A 94 10.25 4.75 -1.11
N ILE A 95 10.51 5.90 -1.72
CA ILE A 95 10.25 6.08 -3.16
C ILE A 95 11.19 5.21 -4.03
N PRO A 96 12.51 5.14 -3.76
CA PRO A 96 13.37 4.19 -4.45
C PRO A 96 12.91 2.73 -4.39
N ALA A 97 12.43 2.24 -3.23
CA ALA A 97 11.90 0.88 -3.09
C ALA A 97 10.66 0.65 -3.97
N TYR A 98 9.76 1.64 -4.04
CA TYR A 98 8.58 1.53 -4.91
C TYR A 98 8.94 1.51 -6.40
N TYR A 99 10.00 2.23 -6.79
CA TYR A 99 10.55 2.15 -8.14
C TYR A 99 11.10 0.76 -8.46
N ASP A 100 11.95 0.25 -7.58
CA ASP A 100 12.55 -1.08 -7.73
C ASP A 100 11.46 -2.15 -7.81
N ALA A 101 10.44 -2.06 -6.96
CA ALA A 101 9.32 -2.99 -6.97
C ALA A 101 8.53 -2.96 -8.29
N MET A 102 8.23 -1.75 -8.81
CA MET A 102 7.53 -1.64 -10.09
C MET A 102 8.40 -2.12 -11.26
N ASP A 103 9.71 -1.96 -11.20
CA ASP A 103 10.60 -2.42 -12.25
C ASP A 103 10.73 -3.95 -12.27
N ARG A 104 10.88 -4.56 -11.09
CA ARG A 104 11.08 -6.00 -10.95
C ARG A 104 9.79 -6.82 -11.04
N PHE A 105 8.69 -6.35 -10.42
CA PHE A 105 7.53 -7.20 -10.13
C PHE A 105 6.25 -6.79 -10.85
N ARG A 106 6.29 -5.77 -11.73
CA ARG A 106 5.10 -5.26 -12.41
C ARG A 106 4.30 -6.29 -13.20
N ASN A 107 4.93 -7.37 -13.64
CA ASN A 107 4.29 -8.41 -14.44
C ASN A 107 3.89 -9.64 -13.62
N GLU A 108 4.25 -9.71 -12.35
CA GLU A 108 3.97 -10.87 -11.50
C GLU A 108 2.56 -10.82 -10.89
N ALA A 109 2.09 -9.63 -10.54
CA ALA A 109 0.78 -9.45 -9.91
C ALA A 109 -0.20 -8.64 -10.77
N LYS A 110 -1.48 -9.01 -10.73
CA LYS A 110 -2.55 -8.22 -11.37
C LYS A 110 -2.63 -6.84 -10.72
N TYR A 111 -2.63 -6.79 -9.38
CA TYR A 111 -2.63 -5.58 -8.58
C TYR A 111 -1.53 -5.60 -7.53
N ILE A 112 -0.96 -4.44 -7.27
CA ILE A 112 -0.01 -4.23 -6.18
C ILE A 112 -0.55 -3.12 -5.26
N ALA A 113 -0.79 -3.46 -3.99
CA ALA A 113 -1.05 -2.48 -2.95
C ALA A 113 0.28 -1.97 -2.38
N VAL A 114 0.43 -0.66 -2.27
CA VAL A 114 1.62 -0.02 -1.70
C VAL A 114 1.23 0.57 -0.36
N ILE A 115 1.58 -0.12 0.74
CA ILE A 115 1.17 0.21 2.10
C ILE A 115 2.32 0.08 3.09
N ASP A 116 2.18 0.72 4.25
CA ASP A 116 3.18 0.71 5.33
C ASP A 116 2.87 -0.43 6.35
N GLY A 117 3.84 -0.78 7.19
CA GLY A 117 3.71 -1.88 8.18
C GLY A 117 2.73 -1.60 9.33
N ASP A 118 2.22 -0.40 9.44
CA ASP A 118 1.19 0.00 10.41
C ASP A 118 -0.19 0.25 9.75
N GLU A 119 -0.35 -0.15 8.49
CA GLU A 119 -1.57 -0.02 7.70
C GLU A 119 -2.20 -1.39 7.44
N PHE A 120 -3.46 -1.54 7.78
CA PHE A 120 -4.25 -2.76 7.56
C PHE A 120 -5.31 -2.48 6.50
N LEU A 121 -5.04 -2.93 5.28
CA LEU A 121 -5.91 -2.79 4.12
C LEU A 121 -6.95 -3.91 4.10
N MET A 122 -8.23 -3.56 3.96
CA MET A 122 -9.30 -4.55 4.04
C MET A 122 -10.55 -4.18 3.23
N PRO A 123 -11.27 -5.18 2.70
CA PRO A 123 -12.65 -4.98 2.27
C PRO A 123 -13.53 -4.60 3.46
N VAL A 124 -14.53 -3.76 3.24
CA VAL A 124 -15.56 -3.46 4.26
C VAL A 124 -16.54 -4.62 4.37
N GLN A 125 -16.94 -5.18 3.25
CA GLN A 125 -17.84 -6.32 3.22
C GLN A 125 -17.13 -7.62 3.62
N LYS A 126 -17.65 -8.26 4.68
CA LYS A 126 -17.11 -9.52 5.19
C LYS A 126 -17.17 -10.62 4.11
N GLY A 127 -16.07 -11.35 3.96
CA GLY A 127 -15.97 -12.48 3.03
C GLY A 127 -15.54 -12.13 1.61
N LYS A 128 -15.54 -10.85 1.21
CA LYS A 128 -14.94 -10.42 -0.07
C LYS A 128 -13.41 -10.41 0.03
N LEU A 129 -12.75 -10.70 -1.08
CA LEU A 129 -11.31 -10.58 -1.21
C LEU A 129 -10.92 -9.21 -1.81
N LEU A 130 -9.73 -8.71 -1.47
CA LEU A 130 -9.25 -7.40 -1.95
C LEU A 130 -9.27 -7.28 -3.47
N ALA A 131 -8.79 -8.30 -4.20
CA ALA A 131 -8.74 -8.25 -5.65
C ALA A 131 -10.14 -8.15 -6.30
N GLU A 132 -11.16 -8.75 -5.69
CA GLU A 132 -12.55 -8.68 -6.16
C GLU A 132 -13.11 -7.27 -6.00
N VAL A 133 -12.85 -6.65 -4.84
CA VAL A 133 -13.28 -5.27 -4.58
C VAL A 133 -12.56 -4.28 -5.50
N VAL A 134 -11.25 -4.50 -5.75
CA VAL A 134 -10.48 -3.67 -6.70
C VAL A 134 -11.02 -3.83 -8.12
N ASP A 135 -11.35 -5.05 -8.56
CA ASP A 135 -11.97 -5.29 -9.87
C ASP A 135 -13.31 -4.52 -10.00
N GLU A 136 -14.15 -4.56 -8.94
CA GLU A 136 -15.44 -3.85 -8.91
C GLU A 136 -15.26 -2.32 -9.01
N ILE A 137 -14.32 -1.76 -8.27
CA ILE A 137 -14.07 -0.32 -8.27
C ILE A 137 -13.50 0.13 -9.63
N LEU A 138 -12.47 -0.55 -10.13
CA LEU A 138 -11.83 -0.18 -11.40
C LEU A 138 -12.76 -0.33 -12.62
N ALA A 139 -13.78 -1.18 -12.53
CA ALA A 139 -14.79 -1.30 -13.57
C ALA A 139 -15.65 -0.04 -13.75
N LYS A 140 -15.66 0.88 -12.79
CA LYS A 140 -16.40 2.15 -12.84
C LYS A 140 -15.80 3.15 -13.82
N ASP A 141 -14.48 3.04 -14.10
CA ASP A 141 -13.79 3.91 -15.03
C ASP A 141 -12.71 3.16 -15.83
N ARG A 142 -12.88 3.08 -17.14
CA ARG A 142 -11.96 2.39 -18.05
C ARG A 142 -10.53 2.96 -18.08
N PHE A 143 -10.34 4.17 -17.59
CA PHE A 143 -9.03 4.84 -17.48
C PHE A 143 -8.43 4.78 -16.09
N ALA A 144 -9.12 4.16 -15.14
CA ALA A 144 -8.58 3.96 -13.81
C ALA A 144 -7.40 2.99 -13.85
N GLY A 145 -6.25 3.46 -13.36
CA GLY A 145 -5.02 2.67 -13.21
C GLY A 145 -4.75 2.28 -11.77
N ALA A 146 -5.49 2.85 -10.81
CA ALA A 146 -5.40 2.52 -9.39
C ALA A 146 -6.66 2.88 -8.62
N VAL A 147 -6.81 2.22 -7.47
CA VAL A 147 -7.76 2.60 -6.42
C VAL A 147 -7.00 3.36 -5.33
N ALA A 148 -7.43 4.58 -5.06
CA ALA A 148 -6.97 5.40 -3.93
C ALA A 148 -7.82 5.08 -2.71
N VAL A 149 -7.21 4.45 -1.70
CA VAL A 149 -7.91 3.98 -0.51
C VAL A 149 -7.64 4.90 0.67
N ASN A 150 -8.70 5.45 1.26
CA ASN A 150 -8.61 6.35 2.40
C ASN A 150 -8.16 5.67 3.69
N TRP A 151 -7.43 6.41 4.51
CA TRP A 151 -7.11 6.01 5.87
C TRP A 151 -8.30 6.10 6.81
N ARG A 152 -8.24 5.28 7.83
CA ARG A 152 -8.95 5.37 9.10
C ARG A 152 -7.90 5.46 10.19
N MET A 153 -7.69 6.65 10.74
CA MET A 153 -6.66 6.87 11.76
C MET A 153 -7.09 6.29 13.10
N TYR A 154 -6.25 5.41 13.63
CA TYR A 154 -6.40 4.82 14.96
C TYR A 154 -5.41 5.47 15.93
N GLY A 155 -5.89 5.77 17.14
CA GLY A 155 -5.10 6.34 18.21
C GLY A 155 -4.51 5.28 19.13
N SER A 156 -3.92 5.72 20.23
CA SER A 156 -3.28 4.85 21.23
C SER A 156 -4.28 4.04 22.09
N SER A 157 -5.56 4.29 22.00
CA SER A 157 -6.61 3.71 22.84
C SER A 157 -6.32 3.85 24.34
N GLY A 158 -5.54 4.88 24.74
CA GLY A 158 -5.14 5.14 26.13
C GLY A 158 -3.93 4.34 26.62
N HIS A 159 -3.31 3.53 25.77
CA HIS A 159 -2.10 2.78 26.15
C HIS A 159 -0.88 3.70 26.27
N GLU A 160 -0.35 3.84 27.50
CA GLU A 160 0.90 4.56 27.76
C GLU A 160 2.12 3.70 27.36
N LYS A 161 2.10 2.40 27.68
CA LYS A 161 3.14 1.41 27.33
C LYS A 161 2.63 0.46 26.26
N LYS A 162 3.58 -0.19 25.58
CA LYS A 162 3.26 -1.24 24.60
C LYS A 162 2.46 -2.36 25.27
N PRO A 163 1.21 -2.62 24.83
CA PRO A 163 0.41 -3.71 25.37
C PRO A 163 0.87 -5.07 24.84
N GLU A 164 0.52 -6.13 25.54
CA GLU A 164 0.69 -7.50 25.05
C GLU A 164 -0.30 -7.81 23.93
N GLY A 165 0.17 -8.54 22.91
CA GLY A 165 -0.62 -8.98 21.78
C GLY A 165 -0.50 -8.04 20.57
N GLY A 166 -1.44 -8.20 19.64
CA GLY A 166 -1.40 -7.55 18.34
C GLY A 166 -2.00 -6.15 18.32
N VAL A 167 -1.85 -5.50 17.18
CA VAL A 167 -2.37 -4.15 16.90
C VAL A 167 -3.89 -4.14 16.89
N LEU A 168 -4.51 -5.10 16.19
CA LEU A 168 -5.96 -5.14 15.98
C LEU A 168 -6.76 -5.37 17.27
N LYS A 169 -6.16 -6.05 18.25
CA LYS A 169 -6.78 -6.32 19.55
C LYS A 169 -6.73 -5.11 20.47
N ASN A 170 -5.66 -4.33 20.43
CA ASN A 170 -5.35 -3.33 21.44
C ASN A 170 -5.74 -1.91 21.06
N PHE A 171 -5.64 -1.53 19.79
CA PHE A 171 -5.87 -0.15 19.35
C PHE A 171 -7.24 -0.03 18.68
N LEU A 172 -8.28 0.18 19.49
CA LEU A 172 -9.68 0.11 19.05
C LEU A 172 -10.31 1.49 18.79
N TYR A 173 -9.75 2.57 19.35
CA TYR A 173 -10.31 3.91 19.22
C TYR A 173 -9.71 4.61 18.01
N ARG A 174 -10.59 5.10 17.16
CA ARG A 174 -10.24 5.79 15.93
C ARG A 174 -10.72 7.25 15.91
N ALA A 175 -10.16 8.04 15.04
CA ALA A 175 -10.63 9.38 14.75
C ALA A 175 -12.09 9.36 14.26
N LYS A 176 -12.80 10.47 14.44
CA LYS A 176 -14.11 10.68 13.83
C LYS A 176 -14.04 10.54 12.31
N GLU A 177 -15.19 10.20 11.70
CA GLU A 177 -15.26 9.97 10.25
C GLU A 177 -14.74 11.16 9.43
N ASP A 178 -15.10 12.38 9.82
CA ASP A 178 -14.73 13.66 9.22
C ASP A 178 -13.37 14.19 9.68
N GLY A 179 -12.59 13.36 10.40
CA GLY A 179 -11.28 13.74 10.88
C GLY A 179 -10.31 14.06 9.72
N PRO A 180 -9.56 15.18 9.78
CA PRO A 180 -8.74 15.65 8.65
C PRO A 180 -7.66 14.67 8.19
N TRP A 181 -7.20 13.80 9.07
CA TRP A 181 -6.19 12.78 8.76
C TRP A 181 -6.74 11.61 7.95
N ASN A 182 -8.06 11.43 7.94
CA ASN A 182 -8.71 10.34 7.20
C ASN A 182 -8.77 10.60 5.68
N ASN A 183 -8.45 11.80 5.22
CA ASN A 183 -8.43 12.12 3.79
C ASN A 183 -7.15 11.64 3.07
N HIS A 184 -6.11 11.23 3.80
CA HIS A 184 -4.93 10.63 3.20
C HIS A 184 -5.28 9.31 2.52
N VAL A 185 -4.59 9.00 1.44
CA VAL A 185 -4.82 7.77 0.68
C VAL A 185 -3.55 6.96 0.50
N LYS A 186 -3.70 5.66 0.29
CA LYS A 186 -2.70 4.77 -0.29
C LYS A 186 -3.23 4.17 -1.59
N GLN A 187 -2.33 3.65 -2.41
CA GLN A 187 -2.65 3.23 -3.76
C GLN A 187 -2.63 1.71 -3.91
N ILE A 188 -3.67 1.16 -4.53
CA ILE A 188 -3.65 -0.18 -5.12
C ILE A 188 -3.60 0.01 -6.62
N VAL A 189 -2.49 -0.33 -7.24
CA VAL A 189 -2.21 -0.02 -8.64
C VAL A 189 -2.34 -1.23 -9.54
N ASN A 190 -2.72 -1.02 -10.82
CA ASN A 190 -2.28 -1.88 -11.90
C ASN A 190 -0.82 -1.50 -12.21
N PRO A 191 0.18 -2.31 -11.84
CA PRO A 191 1.58 -1.89 -11.89
C PRO A 191 2.09 -1.64 -13.31
N ARG A 192 1.45 -2.22 -14.33
CA ARG A 192 1.81 -2.03 -15.74
C ARG A 192 1.41 -0.65 -16.28
N MET A 193 0.44 0.02 -15.64
CA MET A 193 0.02 1.38 -15.98
C MET A 193 0.82 2.46 -15.24
N VAL A 194 1.60 2.08 -14.22
CA VAL A 194 2.42 3.00 -13.41
C VAL A 194 3.62 3.48 -14.22
N TYR A 195 3.75 4.81 -14.36
CA TYR A 195 4.97 5.43 -14.85
C TYR A 195 5.98 5.62 -13.72
N LYS A 196 5.55 6.22 -12.59
CA LYS A 196 6.39 6.38 -11.39
C LYS A 196 5.60 6.75 -10.15
N PHE A 197 6.16 6.43 -8.98
CA PHE A 197 5.79 7.05 -7.72
C PHE A 197 6.59 8.35 -7.53
N TYR A 198 5.94 9.45 -7.18
CA TYR A 198 6.60 10.71 -6.86
C TYR A 198 6.37 11.13 -5.40
N HIS A 199 5.49 10.42 -4.72
CA HIS A 199 5.14 10.56 -3.32
C HIS A 199 4.68 9.18 -2.79
N PRO A 200 4.85 8.85 -1.50
CA PRO A 200 4.37 7.57 -0.93
C PRO A 200 2.87 7.29 -1.11
N HIS A 201 2.10 8.34 -1.35
CA HIS A 201 0.65 8.29 -1.50
C HIS A 201 0.17 8.51 -2.94
N CYS A 202 1.07 8.82 -3.86
CA CYS A 202 0.68 9.26 -5.20
C CYS A 202 1.46 8.57 -6.30
N VAL A 203 0.73 8.27 -7.37
CA VAL A 203 1.25 7.64 -8.58
C VAL A 203 1.11 8.57 -9.76
N LEU A 204 2.13 8.62 -10.61
CA LEU A 204 2.06 9.20 -11.93
C LEU A 204 1.91 8.06 -12.93
N PHE A 205 0.83 8.11 -13.68
CA PHE A 205 0.50 7.14 -14.73
C PHE A 205 0.94 7.60 -16.12
N SER A 206 0.44 6.93 -17.13
CA SER A 206 0.39 7.38 -18.51
C SER A 206 -0.27 8.78 -18.63
N LEU A 207 -0.54 9.23 -19.84
CA LEU A 207 -1.18 10.54 -20.04
C LEU A 207 -2.70 10.54 -19.77
N ILE A 208 -3.34 9.37 -19.83
CA ILE A 208 -4.80 9.23 -19.72
C ILE A 208 -5.26 8.49 -18.46
N HIS A 209 -4.38 7.70 -17.82
CA HIS A 209 -4.76 6.94 -16.64
C HIS A 209 -4.65 7.78 -15.36
N HIS A 210 -5.47 7.45 -14.38
CA HIS A 210 -5.55 8.15 -13.10
C HIS A 210 -5.95 7.18 -11.97
N SER A 211 -5.89 7.67 -10.74
CA SER A 211 -6.46 6.99 -9.58
C SER A 211 -7.91 7.40 -9.39
N ILE A 212 -8.73 6.47 -8.92
CA ILE A 212 -10.11 6.73 -8.50
C ILE A 212 -10.33 6.24 -7.06
N ASP A 213 -11.30 6.82 -6.36
CA ASP A 213 -11.79 6.28 -5.10
C ASP A 213 -12.83 5.16 -5.32
N GLU A 214 -13.40 4.66 -4.23
CA GLU A 214 -14.39 3.58 -4.31
C GLU A 214 -15.71 3.98 -5.01
N ASP A 215 -16.01 5.28 -5.14
CA ASP A 215 -17.16 5.79 -5.90
C ASP A 215 -16.87 6.00 -7.39
N GLY A 216 -15.61 5.86 -7.83
CA GLY A 216 -15.17 6.14 -9.19
C GLY A 216 -14.79 7.60 -9.42
N LYS A 217 -14.67 8.42 -8.38
CA LYS A 217 -14.23 9.82 -8.48
C LYS A 217 -12.70 9.89 -8.60
N ILE A 218 -12.22 10.76 -9.47
CA ILE A 218 -10.78 10.93 -9.70
C ILE A 218 -10.10 11.55 -8.47
N VAL A 219 -9.08 10.86 -7.97
CA VAL A 219 -8.24 11.33 -6.85
C VAL A 219 -6.91 11.82 -7.38
N LYS A 220 -6.61 13.11 -7.13
CA LYS A 220 -5.36 13.77 -7.54
C LYS A 220 -4.53 14.06 -6.30
N GLY A 221 -3.33 13.47 -6.24
CA GLY A 221 -2.42 13.74 -5.12
C GLY A 221 -2.61 12.81 -3.91
N PRO A 222 -2.09 13.21 -2.74
CA PRO A 222 -2.04 12.36 -1.55
C PRO A 222 -3.32 12.37 -0.71
N PHE A 223 -4.29 13.20 -1.09
CA PHE A 223 -5.53 13.42 -0.35
C PHE A 223 -6.74 13.16 -1.24
N ASN A 224 -7.80 12.61 -0.66
CA ASN A 224 -9.10 12.46 -1.29
C ASN A 224 -10.08 13.47 -0.67
N ASP A 225 -10.37 14.55 -1.40
CA ASP A 225 -11.28 15.62 -0.96
C ASP A 225 -12.77 15.16 -0.97
N PHE A 226 -13.07 14.02 -1.57
CA PHE A 226 -14.39 13.39 -1.62
C PHE A 226 -14.58 12.36 -0.51
N TYR A 227 -13.85 12.52 0.58
CA TYR A 227 -13.88 11.58 1.68
C TYR A 227 -15.29 11.37 2.24
N HIS A 228 -15.64 10.12 2.44
CA HIS A 228 -16.87 9.65 3.08
C HIS A 228 -16.60 8.35 3.86
N THR A 229 -17.63 7.85 4.57
CA THR A 229 -17.53 6.54 5.23
C THR A 229 -17.35 5.44 4.19
N PRO A 230 -16.20 4.69 4.18
CA PRO A 230 -15.97 3.63 3.21
C PRO A 230 -17.04 2.56 3.26
N GLN A 231 -17.50 2.16 2.07
CA GLN A 231 -18.50 1.10 1.87
C GLN A 231 -17.88 -0.17 1.27
N LEU A 232 -16.80 -0.03 0.49
CA LEU A 232 -16.18 -1.14 -0.22
C LEU A 232 -14.81 -1.51 0.34
N ILE A 233 -13.92 -0.51 0.57
CA ILE A 233 -12.53 -0.74 0.93
C ILE A 233 -12.00 0.35 1.86
N ARG A 234 -11.12 -0.01 2.80
CA ARG A 234 -10.50 0.95 3.72
C ARG A 234 -9.12 0.51 4.17
N ILE A 235 -8.35 1.45 4.71
CA ILE A 235 -7.10 1.20 5.43
C ILE A 235 -7.27 1.66 6.87
N ASN A 236 -7.12 0.75 7.82
CA ASN A 236 -6.95 1.10 9.22
C ASN A 236 -5.48 1.42 9.45
N HIS A 237 -5.17 2.67 9.80
CA HIS A 237 -3.81 3.16 10.01
C HIS A 237 -3.52 3.35 11.50
N TYR A 238 -2.62 2.55 12.05
CA TYR A 238 -2.25 2.50 13.45
C TYR A 238 -0.96 3.29 13.71
N PHE A 239 -0.97 4.55 13.29
CA PHE A 239 0.22 5.42 13.27
C PHE A 239 0.87 5.61 14.64
N CYS A 240 0.07 5.83 15.70
CA CYS A 240 0.60 6.13 17.03
C CYS A 240 1.00 4.86 17.79
N LYS A 241 0.19 3.80 17.69
CA LYS A 241 0.24 2.66 18.63
C LYS A 241 0.21 3.18 20.08
N SER A 242 0.99 2.64 21.02
CA SER A 242 1.10 3.21 22.36
C SER A 242 1.90 4.52 22.36
N LYS A 243 1.80 5.30 23.45
CA LYS A 243 2.57 6.54 23.61
C LYS A 243 4.08 6.28 23.64
N GLU A 244 4.49 5.20 24.28
CA GLU A 244 5.89 4.77 24.31
C GLU A 244 6.43 4.48 22.91
N GLU A 245 5.68 3.73 22.09
CA GLU A 245 6.07 3.39 20.71
C GLU A 245 6.08 4.63 19.82
N TRP A 246 5.12 5.54 19.99
CA TRP A 246 5.09 6.80 19.26
C TRP A 246 6.30 7.69 19.55
N ILE A 247 6.69 7.82 20.85
CA ILE A 247 7.89 8.58 21.25
C ILE A 247 9.14 7.95 20.64
N LYS A 248 9.27 6.59 20.75
CA LYS A 248 10.40 5.86 20.16
C LYS A 248 10.51 6.08 18.65
N ARG A 249 9.39 6.00 17.93
CA ARG A 249 9.36 6.23 16.48
C ARG A 249 9.84 7.63 16.11
N ARG A 250 9.39 8.66 16.84
CA ARG A 250 9.81 10.05 16.60
C ARG A 250 11.27 10.34 16.92
N SER A 251 11.88 9.61 17.85
CA SER A 251 13.30 9.76 18.17
C SER A 251 14.22 9.09 17.15
N GLN A 252 13.71 8.24 16.30
CA GLN A 252 14.49 7.51 15.29
C GLN A 252 14.54 8.20 13.91
N GLY A 253 13.93 9.37 13.73
CA GLY A 253 14.05 10.17 12.56
C GLY A 253 12.88 10.59 11.85
#